data_633ebb35930f42948690e4bbe7f2ce3a
#
_entry.id   633ebb35930f42948690e4bbe7f2ce3a
#
_cell.length_a   1.000
_cell.length_b   1.000
_cell.length_c   1.000
_cell.angle_alpha   90.00
_cell.angle_beta   90.00
_cell.angle_gamma   90.00
#
_symmetry.space_group_name_H-M   'P 1'
#
loop_
_entity.id
_entity.type
_entity.pdbx_description
1 polymer ?
#
loop_
_entity_poly.entity_id
_entity_poly.type
_entity_poly.pdbx_seq_one_letter_code
_entity_poly.pdbx_strand_id
1 'polypeptide(L)'
;MTGAVNAIEILNEEDESLRSKWLDGPKTYLGMMVSDFPNLFMITGPQSPGVKSQMILSIEQHVDFIHDLITHKKGNNYNQVNANPKNQDEWVNHNNEVANATLYPLAHSWYNGDNIVGKKKGFMPYVGGVANYKNICDEKAVSYTHLTLPTKRIV
;
A
#
# COMPACT_ATOMS: atom_id res chain seq x y z
N MET A 1 10.73 -4.43 6.17
CA MET A 1 9.81 -3.44 5.58
C MET A 1 9.19 -2.55 6.66
N THR A 2 8.41 -3.07 7.60
CA THR A 2 7.71 -2.24 8.60
C THR A 2 8.62 -1.56 9.63
N GLY A 3 9.82 -2.07 9.89
CA GLY A 3 10.71 -1.51 10.92
C GLY A 3 11.13 -0.07 10.67
N ALA A 4 11.46 0.29 9.43
CA ALA A 4 11.84 1.66 9.07
C ALA A 4 10.66 2.63 9.21
N VAL A 5 9.48 2.24 8.77
CA VAL A 5 8.25 3.05 8.89
C VAL A 5 7.86 3.22 10.36
N ASN A 6 7.97 2.15 11.16
CA ASN A 6 7.66 2.21 12.59
C ASN A 6 8.68 3.00 13.43
N ALA A 7 9.84 3.34 12.87
CA ALA A 7 10.82 4.22 13.53
C ALA A 7 10.42 5.71 13.45
N ILE A 8 9.49 6.04 12.56
CA ILE A 8 8.97 7.38 12.37
C ILE A 8 7.59 7.44 13.04
N GLU A 9 7.32 8.50 13.80
CA GLU A 9 5.97 8.74 14.31
C GLU A 9 5.13 9.37 13.19
N ILE A 10 4.17 8.61 12.67
CA ILE A 10 3.25 9.06 11.63
C ILE A 10 1.85 9.02 12.25
N LEU A 11 1.23 10.18 12.36
CA LEU A 11 -0.12 10.35 12.90
C LEU A 11 -1.08 10.74 11.77
N ASN A 12 -2.33 10.30 11.86
CA ASN A 12 -3.41 10.78 11.01
C ASN A 12 -4.08 12.04 11.63
N GLU A 13 -5.12 12.54 10.98
CA GLU A 13 -5.87 13.73 11.45
C GLU A 13 -6.60 13.52 12.80
N GLU A 14 -6.75 12.26 13.23
CA GLU A 14 -7.40 11.85 14.48
C GLU A 14 -6.38 11.47 15.57
N ASP A 15 -5.09 11.81 15.38
CA ASP A 15 -3.97 11.45 16.26
C ASP A 15 -3.76 9.93 16.41
N GLU A 16 -4.32 9.10 15.53
CA GLU A 16 -4.01 7.68 15.48
C GLU A 16 -2.65 7.44 14.82
N SER A 17 -1.78 6.67 15.47
CA SER A 17 -0.49 6.36 14.88
C SER A 17 -0.58 5.21 13.86
N LEU A 18 0.20 5.31 12.78
CA LEU A 18 0.32 4.23 11.81
C LEU A 18 0.82 2.94 12.45
N ARG A 19 1.67 3.05 13.47
CA ARG A 19 2.14 1.91 14.27
C ARG A 19 0.98 1.21 14.98
N SER A 20 0.07 1.97 15.57
CA SER A 20 -1.14 1.46 16.25
C SER A 20 -2.03 0.74 15.25
N LYS A 21 -2.31 1.37 14.10
CA LYS A 21 -3.13 0.81 13.03
C LYS A 21 -2.55 -0.52 12.47
N TRP A 22 -1.23 -0.68 12.52
CA TRP A 22 -0.54 -1.86 12.01
C TRP A 22 -0.17 -2.90 13.09
N LEU A 23 -0.74 -2.83 14.28
CA LEU A 23 -0.52 -3.84 15.34
C LEU A 23 -0.88 -5.25 14.86
N ASP A 24 -1.95 -5.37 14.11
CA ASP A 24 -2.42 -6.63 13.51
C ASP A 24 -1.73 -7.00 12.18
N GLY A 25 -0.69 -6.29 11.82
CA GLY A 25 0.03 -6.42 10.55
C GLY A 25 -0.26 -5.24 9.61
N PRO A 26 0.67 -4.95 8.69
CA PRO A 26 0.49 -3.83 7.77
C PRO A 26 -0.62 -4.13 6.76
N LYS A 27 -1.48 -3.14 6.57
CA LYS A 27 -2.46 -3.09 5.50
C LYS A 27 -2.17 -1.86 4.65
N THR A 28 -2.08 -2.05 3.35
CA THR A 28 -1.86 -0.97 2.40
C THR A 28 -2.80 -1.11 1.21
N TYR A 29 -2.98 -0.03 0.50
CA TYR A 29 -3.59 -0.06 -0.82
C TYR A 29 -2.48 -0.02 -1.87
N LEU A 30 -2.41 -1.05 -2.72
CA LEU A 30 -1.39 -1.26 -3.75
C LEU A 30 0.07 -1.20 -3.24
N GLY A 31 0.33 -1.36 -1.94
CA GLY A 31 1.66 -1.18 -1.37
C GLY A 31 2.17 0.27 -1.34
N MET A 32 1.33 1.24 -1.70
CA MET A 32 1.70 2.64 -1.83
C MET A 32 0.97 3.58 -0.88
N MET A 33 -0.22 3.25 -0.43
CA MET A 33 -1.07 4.12 0.40
C MET A 33 -1.66 3.37 1.58
N VAL A 34 -2.12 4.09 2.59
CA VAL A 34 -2.84 3.55 3.75
C VAL A 34 -4.13 4.34 3.95
N SER A 35 -5.26 3.66 4.16
CA SER A 35 -6.52 4.32 4.49
C SER A 35 -6.41 5.09 5.80
N ASP A 36 -7.09 6.22 5.88
CA ASP A 36 -7.11 7.15 7.00
C ASP A 36 -5.78 7.88 7.25
N PHE A 37 -4.81 7.72 6.34
CA PHE A 37 -3.56 8.49 6.30
C PHE A 37 -3.47 9.25 4.96
N PRO A 38 -4.21 10.36 4.82
CA PRO A 38 -4.24 11.11 3.58
C PRO A 38 -2.87 11.68 3.22
N ASN A 39 -2.58 11.70 1.92
CA ASN A 39 -1.31 12.18 1.36
C ASN A 39 -0.05 11.42 1.83
N LEU A 40 -0.20 10.28 2.52
CA LEU A 40 0.89 9.39 2.84
C LEU A 40 1.14 8.45 1.67
N PHE A 41 2.32 8.53 1.09
CA PHE A 41 2.76 7.64 0.02
C PHE A 41 4.01 6.86 0.43
N MET A 42 4.06 5.61 0.03
CA MET A 42 5.21 4.72 0.24
C MET A 42 5.69 4.18 -1.09
N ILE A 43 7.01 4.11 -1.26
CA ILE A 43 7.64 3.42 -2.39
C ILE A 43 8.06 2.05 -1.89
N THR A 44 7.65 0.99 -2.59
CA THR A 44 7.92 -0.42 -2.23
C THR A 44 7.49 -0.78 -0.80
N GLY A 45 6.31 -0.30 -0.40
CA GLY A 45 5.70 -0.63 0.89
C GLY A 45 5.19 -2.08 0.96
N PRO A 46 4.65 -2.50 2.12
CA PRO A 46 4.01 -3.81 2.25
C PRO A 46 2.94 -4.05 1.18
N GLN A 47 2.78 -5.29 0.71
CA GLN A 47 1.87 -5.73 -0.36
C GLN A 47 2.17 -5.11 -1.75
N SER A 48 3.39 -4.60 -1.97
CA SER A 48 3.91 -4.31 -3.31
C SER A 48 4.83 -5.44 -3.80
N PRO A 49 5.24 -5.46 -5.09
CA PRO A 49 6.14 -6.48 -5.62
C PRO A 49 7.42 -6.63 -4.80
N GLY A 50 7.77 -7.88 -4.49
CA GLY A 50 8.88 -8.22 -3.63
C GLY A 50 10.23 -8.25 -4.35
N VAL A 51 11.29 -8.52 -3.59
CA VAL A 51 12.70 -8.52 -4.04
C VAL A 51 13.05 -9.53 -5.13
N LYS A 52 12.17 -10.50 -5.44
CA LYS A 52 12.35 -11.40 -6.59
C LYS A 52 12.04 -10.75 -7.93
N SER A 53 11.37 -9.61 -7.92
CA SER A 53 11.23 -8.73 -9.06
C SER A 53 12.35 -7.70 -9.05
N GLN A 54 12.62 -7.11 -10.19
CA GLN A 54 13.60 -6.03 -10.27
C GLN A 54 13.07 -4.80 -9.52
N MET A 55 13.65 -4.53 -8.34
CA MET A 55 13.17 -3.48 -7.44
C MET A 55 13.16 -2.09 -8.08
N ILE A 56 14.14 -1.80 -8.95
CA ILE A 56 14.25 -0.50 -9.63
C ILE A 56 13.00 -0.24 -10.50
N LEU A 57 12.57 -1.23 -11.30
CA LEU A 57 11.34 -1.11 -12.11
C LEU A 57 10.10 -0.88 -11.25
N SER A 58 10.03 -1.52 -10.08
CA SER A 58 8.91 -1.31 -9.16
C SER A 58 8.95 0.08 -8.52
N ILE A 59 10.14 0.61 -8.24
CA ILE A 59 10.33 1.98 -7.73
C ILE A 59 9.89 3.00 -8.79
N GLU A 60 10.35 2.87 -10.03
CA GLU A 60 9.98 3.75 -11.13
C GLU A 60 8.47 3.76 -11.33
N GLN A 61 7.85 2.59 -11.42
CA GLN A 61 6.39 2.47 -11.57
C GLN A 61 5.62 3.11 -10.41
N HIS A 62 6.09 2.97 -9.16
CA HIS A 62 5.46 3.63 -8.02
C HIS A 62 5.60 5.15 -8.08
N VAL A 63 6.77 5.64 -8.50
CA VAL A 63 7.02 7.09 -8.67
C VAL A 63 6.09 7.66 -9.72
N ASP A 64 5.97 7.00 -10.88
CA ASP A 64 5.08 7.44 -11.97
C ASP A 64 3.62 7.47 -11.49
N PHE A 65 3.13 6.39 -10.86
CA PHE A 65 1.77 6.34 -10.33
C PHE A 65 1.49 7.45 -9.30
N ILE A 66 2.40 7.66 -8.35
CA ILE A 66 2.25 8.70 -7.31
C ILE A 66 2.33 10.10 -7.93
N HIS A 67 3.21 10.31 -8.91
CA HIS A 67 3.33 11.57 -9.65
C HIS A 67 2.02 11.91 -10.36
N ASP A 68 1.45 10.95 -11.10
CA ASP A 68 0.20 11.14 -11.84
C ASP A 68 -0.97 11.42 -10.88
N LEU A 69 -1.02 10.72 -9.75
CA LEU A 69 -2.01 10.93 -8.71
C LEU A 69 -1.92 12.34 -8.10
N ILE A 70 -0.70 12.80 -7.80
CA ILE A 70 -0.47 14.16 -7.27
C ILE A 70 -0.83 15.21 -8.33
N THR A 71 -0.53 14.95 -9.59
CA THR A 71 -0.86 15.84 -10.70
C THR A 71 -2.37 15.93 -10.88
N HIS A 72 -3.07 14.79 -10.86
CA HIS A 72 -4.53 14.75 -10.89
C HIS A 72 -5.16 15.50 -9.71
N LYS A 73 -4.64 15.29 -8.49
CA LYS A 73 -5.05 16.01 -7.29
C LYS A 73 -4.94 17.54 -7.49
N LYS A 74 -3.79 18.01 -7.96
CA LYS A 74 -3.54 19.46 -8.18
C LYS A 74 -4.45 20.01 -9.28
N GLY A 75 -4.59 19.32 -10.40
CA GLY A 75 -5.41 19.75 -11.54
C GLY A 75 -6.90 19.90 -11.20
N ASN A 76 -7.40 19.12 -10.23
CA ASN A 76 -8.78 19.16 -9.78
C ASN A 76 -9.00 19.95 -8.46
N ASN A 77 -7.98 20.62 -7.95
CA ASN A 77 -8.03 21.36 -6.68
C ASN A 77 -8.48 20.52 -5.47
N TYR A 78 -8.16 19.24 -5.44
CA TYR A 78 -8.39 18.39 -4.26
C TYR A 78 -7.36 18.68 -3.17
N ASN A 79 -7.82 18.69 -1.91
CA ASN A 79 -6.94 18.94 -0.76
C ASN A 79 -6.08 17.73 -0.42
N GLN A 80 -6.66 16.54 -0.54
CA GLN A 80 -6.03 15.30 -0.11
C GLN A 80 -6.42 14.15 -1.01
N VAL A 81 -5.61 13.11 -0.97
CA VAL A 81 -5.85 11.80 -1.56
C VAL A 81 -5.77 10.80 -0.44
N ASN A 82 -6.80 9.98 -0.28
CA ASN A 82 -6.84 8.92 0.72
C ASN A 82 -7.27 7.61 0.07
N ALA A 83 -6.66 6.51 0.46
CA ALA A 83 -7.10 5.19 0.02
C ALA A 83 -8.47 4.86 0.63
N ASN A 84 -9.40 4.37 -0.18
CA ASN A 84 -10.68 3.90 0.33
C ASN A 84 -10.46 2.62 1.17
N PRO A 85 -10.99 2.55 2.42
CA PRO A 85 -10.79 1.40 3.30
C PRO A 85 -11.21 0.07 2.68
N LYS A 86 -12.35 0.05 1.99
CA LYS A 86 -12.85 -1.16 1.33
C LYS A 86 -11.89 -1.65 0.24
N ASN A 87 -11.40 -0.73 -0.59
CA ASN A 87 -10.45 -1.08 -1.67
C ASN A 87 -9.09 -1.51 -1.11
N GLN A 88 -8.68 -0.95 0.02
CA GLN A 88 -7.50 -1.41 0.74
C GLN A 88 -7.68 -2.85 1.24
N ASP A 89 -8.80 -3.18 1.86
CA ASP A 89 -9.08 -4.54 2.33
C ASP A 89 -9.19 -5.53 1.15
N GLU A 90 -9.82 -5.14 0.05
CA GLU A 90 -9.87 -5.94 -1.19
C GLU A 90 -8.46 -6.22 -1.73
N TRP A 91 -7.58 -5.23 -1.73
CA TRP A 91 -6.18 -5.41 -2.15
C TRP A 91 -5.42 -6.36 -1.23
N VAL A 92 -5.58 -6.22 0.09
CA VAL A 92 -4.95 -7.12 1.08
C VAL A 92 -5.43 -8.56 0.88
N ASN A 93 -6.74 -8.76 0.66
CA ASN A 93 -7.31 -10.07 0.40
C ASN A 93 -6.76 -10.67 -0.90
N HIS A 94 -6.75 -9.90 -1.99
CA HIS A 94 -6.15 -10.31 -3.25
C HIS A 94 -4.67 -10.71 -3.09
N ASN A 95 -3.88 -9.92 -2.37
CA ASN A 95 -2.48 -10.27 -2.09
C ASN A 95 -2.35 -11.60 -1.35
N ASN A 96 -3.20 -11.85 -0.37
CA ASN A 96 -3.22 -13.12 0.38
C ASN A 96 -3.67 -14.30 -0.50
N GLU A 97 -4.67 -14.13 -1.36
CA GLU A 97 -5.13 -15.16 -2.29
C GLU A 97 -4.02 -15.54 -3.27
N VAL A 98 -3.34 -14.56 -3.87
CA VAL A 98 -2.20 -14.80 -4.76
C VAL A 98 -1.06 -15.51 -4.03
N ALA A 99 -0.78 -15.12 -2.78
CA ALA A 99 0.25 -15.78 -1.96
C ALA A 99 -0.13 -17.24 -1.66
N ASN A 100 -1.38 -17.50 -1.31
CA ASN A 100 -1.89 -18.83 -0.97
C ASN A 100 -1.88 -19.81 -2.15
N ALA A 101 -1.87 -19.31 -3.37
CA ALA A 101 -1.65 -20.12 -4.58
C ALA A 101 -0.18 -20.57 -4.77
N THR A 102 0.71 -20.22 -3.84
CA THR A 102 2.14 -20.53 -3.89
C THR A 102 2.58 -21.27 -2.63
N LEU A 103 3.84 -21.71 -2.61
CA LEU A 103 4.44 -22.36 -1.43
C LEU A 103 4.98 -21.35 -0.38
N TYR A 104 4.96 -20.05 -0.66
CA TYR A 104 5.49 -19.03 0.25
C TYR A 104 4.88 -19.02 1.64
N PRO A 105 3.55 -19.19 1.81
CA PRO A 105 2.94 -19.18 3.14
C PRO A 105 3.40 -20.34 4.03
N LEU A 106 3.90 -21.43 3.44
CA LEU A 106 4.40 -22.60 4.18
C LEU A 106 5.83 -22.41 4.71
N ALA A 107 6.55 -21.40 4.21
CA ALA A 107 7.93 -21.16 4.62
C ALA A 107 7.99 -20.29 5.89
N HIS A 108 8.87 -20.67 6.82
CA HIS A 108 9.27 -19.78 7.91
C HIS A 108 10.16 -18.66 7.37
N SER A 109 9.55 -17.51 7.08
CA SER A 109 10.21 -16.42 6.38
C SER A 109 9.72 -15.07 6.88
N TRP A 110 10.58 -14.05 6.77
CA TRP A 110 10.19 -12.66 7.01
C TRP A 110 9.07 -12.19 6.06
N TYR A 111 8.86 -12.86 4.92
CA TYR A 111 7.73 -12.62 4.02
C TYR A 111 6.39 -12.84 4.70
N ASN A 112 6.33 -13.77 5.66
CA ASN A 112 5.15 -14.07 6.45
C ASN A 112 5.12 -13.31 7.79
N GLY A 113 6.13 -12.49 8.09
CA GLY A 113 6.29 -11.85 9.40
C GLY A 113 6.77 -12.78 10.51
N ASP A 114 7.20 -14.01 10.19
CA ASP A 114 7.61 -15.04 11.13
C ASP A 114 8.95 -14.78 11.83
N ASN A 115 9.68 -13.77 11.42
CA ASN A 115 11.00 -13.42 11.97
C ASN A 115 10.94 -12.61 13.27
N ILE A 116 9.75 -12.27 13.74
CA ILE A 116 9.54 -11.50 14.99
C ILE A 116 8.55 -12.27 15.87
N VAL A 117 9.01 -12.68 17.05
CA VAL A 117 8.19 -13.40 18.02
C VAL A 117 7.05 -12.48 18.51
N GLY A 118 5.82 -13.00 18.53
CA GLY A 118 4.63 -12.26 18.96
C GLY A 118 4.01 -11.34 17.91
N LYS A 119 4.62 -11.21 16.72
CA LYS A 119 4.01 -10.47 15.62
C LYS A 119 2.95 -11.31 14.92
N LYS A 120 1.81 -10.71 14.60
CA LYS A 120 0.79 -11.35 13.77
C LYS A 120 1.35 -11.64 12.38
N LYS A 121 1.13 -12.85 11.91
CA LYS A 121 1.56 -13.29 10.59
C LYS A 121 0.72 -12.60 9.51
N GLY A 122 1.39 -12.18 8.43
CA GLY A 122 0.75 -11.61 7.26
C GLY A 122 1.74 -11.59 6.10
N PHE A 123 1.29 -11.92 4.90
CA PHE A 123 2.15 -11.98 3.74
C PHE A 123 2.51 -10.57 3.26
N MET A 124 3.81 -10.26 3.23
CA MET A 124 4.31 -8.91 3.01
C MET A 124 4.46 -8.51 1.55
N PRO A 125 5.03 -9.33 0.63
CA PRO A 125 5.21 -8.94 -0.76
C PRO A 125 4.03 -9.36 -1.63
N TYR A 126 3.82 -8.66 -2.75
CA TYR A 126 2.97 -9.14 -3.83
C TYR A 126 3.77 -10.09 -4.73
N VAL A 127 3.24 -11.30 -4.98
CA VAL A 127 3.93 -12.35 -5.76
C VAL A 127 3.23 -12.72 -7.07
N GLY A 128 2.22 -11.94 -7.46
CA GLY A 128 1.48 -12.14 -8.72
C GLY A 128 2.20 -11.62 -9.98
N GLY A 129 3.46 -11.18 -9.85
CA GLY A 129 4.27 -10.67 -10.96
C GLY A 129 4.14 -9.17 -11.18
N VAL A 130 5.26 -8.53 -11.60
CA VAL A 130 5.33 -7.07 -11.78
C VAL A 130 4.42 -6.59 -12.91
N ALA A 131 4.35 -7.32 -14.02
CA ALA A 131 3.52 -6.94 -15.15
C ALA A 131 2.02 -6.94 -14.76
N ASN A 132 1.57 -7.97 -14.05
CA ASN A 132 0.19 -8.02 -13.56
C ASN A 132 -0.09 -6.91 -12.54
N TYR A 133 0.83 -6.69 -11.61
CA TYR A 133 0.73 -5.58 -10.66
C TYR A 133 0.62 -4.23 -11.36
N LYS A 134 1.48 -3.98 -12.37
CA LYS A 134 1.43 -2.75 -13.16
C LYS A 134 0.07 -2.58 -13.83
N ASN A 135 -0.46 -3.62 -14.48
CA ASN A 135 -1.78 -3.56 -15.12
C ASN A 135 -2.88 -3.20 -14.11
N ILE A 136 -2.86 -3.80 -12.93
CA ILE A 136 -3.82 -3.46 -11.85
C ILE A 136 -3.68 -1.98 -11.45
N CYS A 137 -2.45 -1.48 -11.27
CA CYS A 137 -2.23 -0.08 -10.95
C CYS A 137 -2.73 0.86 -12.06
N ASP A 138 -2.45 0.55 -13.33
CA ASP A 138 -2.86 1.34 -14.48
C ASP A 138 -4.40 1.41 -14.59
N GLU A 139 -5.10 0.29 -14.41
CA GLU A 139 -6.57 0.24 -14.37
C GLU A 139 -7.15 1.13 -13.26
N LYS A 140 -6.50 1.13 -12.09
CA LYS A 140 -6.93 1.97 -10.97
C LYS A 140 -6.61 3.44 -11.20
N ALA A 141 -5.49 3.76 -11.83
CA ALA A 141 -5.13 5.13 -12.18
C ALA A 141 -6.14 5.80 -13.12
N VAL A 142 -6.77 5.05 -14.02
CA VAL A 142 -7.75 5.60 -14.98
C VAL A 142 -9.04 6.06 -14.31
N SER A 143 -9.49 5.40 -13.25
CA SER A 143 -10.81 5.67 -12.67
C SER A 143 -10.79 6.56 -11.42
N TYR A 144 -9.72 6.54 -10.63
CA TYR A 144 -9.58 7.19 -9.30
C TYR A 144 -10.78 7.01 -8.35
N THR A 145 -11.80 6.21 -8.72
CA THR A 145 -13.02 5.97 -7.94
C THR A 145 -12.78 5.19 -6.66
N HIS A 146 -11.62 4.56 -6.55
CA HIS A 146 -11.17 3.80 -5.39
C HIS A 146 -10.44 4.66 -4.34
N LEU A 147 -10.36 5.98 -4.60
CA LEU A 147 -9.76 6.95 -3.70
C LEU A 147 -10.83 7.92 -3.17
N THR A 148 -10.60 8.45 -2.00
CA THR A 148 -11.38 9.56 -1.46
C THR A 148 -10.64 10.85 -1.81
N LEU A 149 -11.30 11.72 -2.57
CA LEU A 149 -10.76 12.98 -3.09
C LEU A 149 -11.65 14.15 -2.65
N PRO A 150 -11.63 14.55 -1.38
CA PRO A 150 -12.46 15.67 -0.93
C PRO A 150 -12.00 16.97 -1.61
N THR A 151 -12.99 17.73 -2.10
CA THR A 151 -12.77 19.08 -2.62
C THR A 151 -12.51 20.07 -1.49
N LYS A 152 -11.76 21.14 -1.79
CA LYS A 152 -11.65 22.27 -0.85
C LYS A 152 -13.05 22.75 -0.48
N ARG A 153 -13.38 22.77 0.81
CA ARG A 153 -14.43 23.66 1.29
C ARG A 153 -13.99 25.08 0.97
N ILE A 154 -14.69 25.73 0.07
CA ILE A 154 -14.61 27.19 -0.08
C ILE A 154 -15.29 27.73 1.18
N VAL A 155 -14.53 28.27 2.10
CA VAL A 155 -15.03 29.04 3.24
C VAL A 155 -15.25 30.45 2.76
#